data_b932b1a90a9e849eb6136c311ca061df
#
_entry.id   b932b1a90a9e849eb6136c311ca061df
#
_cell.length_a   1.000
_cell.length_b   1.000
_cell.length_c   1.000
_cell.angle_alpha   90.00
_cell.angle_beta   90.00
_cell.angle_gamma   90.00
#
_symmetry.space_group_name_H-M   'P 1'
#
loop_
_entity.id
_entity.type
_entity.pdbx_description
1 polymer ?
#
loop_
_entity_poly.entity_id
_entity_poly.type
_entity_poly.pdbx_seq_one_letter_code
_entity_poly.pdbx_strand_id
1 'polypeptide(L)'
;MSIADDDSAFRPPTDAEIAAAEQRLGISFHPDYRAFLKSGGDVGDSILEPALILPGAGHLDLFEMAETAWTVMRVPRNLLPFVEDNGDYYCIGPSGEVVYWSHNGTTEEKWPSIAAWREQVCGEGN
;
A
#
# COMPACT_ATOMS: atom_id res chain seq x y z
N MET A 1 -23.20 -11.34 -17.89
CA MET A 1 -22.80 -11.27 -17.46
C MET A 1 -21.49 -11.10 -17.26
N SER A 2 -20.90 -10.94 -17.72
CA SER A 2 -19.53 -10.75 -17.63
C SER A 2 -19.10 -9.62 -16.75
N ILE A 3 -19.97 -8.81 -16.41
CA ILE A 3 -19.64 -7.72 -15.54
C ILE A 3 -19.17 -8.18 -14.21
N ALA A 4 -19.71 -9.28 -13.77
CA ALA A 4 -19.30 -9.83 -12.51
C ALA A 4 -17.84 -10.19 -12.51
N ASP A 5 -17.29 -10.51 -13.67
CA ASP A 5 -15.89 -10.85 -13.76
C ASP A 5 -15.02 -9.65 -13.47
N ASP A 6 -15.44 -8.49 -13.94
CA ASP A 6 -14.69 -7.28 -13.68
C ASP A 6 -14.69 -6.95 -12.22
N ASP A 7 -15.83 -7.16 -11.60
CA ASP A 7 -15.93 -6.87 -10.17
C ASP A 7 -15.02 -7.77 -9.38
N SER A 8 -14.87 -9.01 -9.79
CA SER A 8 -14.05 -9.91 -9.02
C SER A 8 -12.58 -9.52 -9.07
N ALA A 9 -12.15 -8.83 -10.12
CA ALA A 9 -10.77 -8.39 -10.22
C ALA A 9 -10.43 -7.32 -9.18
N PHE A 10 -11.45 -6.60 -8.73
CA PHE A 10 -11.23 -5.52 -7.77
C PHE A 10 -12.03 -5.74 -6.51
N ARG A 11 -12.34 -6.98 -6.23
CA ARG A 11 -13.08 -7.30 -5.02
C ARG A 11 -12.25 -6.91 -3.80
N PRO A 12 -12.82 -6.14 -2.87
CA PRO A 12 -12.09 -5.80 -1.65
C PRO A 12 -11.76 -7.04 -0.86
N PRO A 13 -10.65 -7.06 -0.15
CA PRO A 13 -10.31 -8.22 0.67
C PRO A 13 -11.25 -8.35 1.86
N THR A 14 -11.47 -9.58 2.27
CA THR A 14 -12.23 -9.85 3.48
C THR A 14 -11.32 -9.67 4.69
N ASP A 15 -11.93 -9.59 5.87
CA ASP A 15 -11.13 -9.51 7.11
C ASP A 15 -10.21 -10.71 7.25
N ALA A 16 -10.68 -11.89 6.84
CA ALA A 16 -9.85 -13.09 6.91
C ALA A 16 -8.66 -13.00 5.98
N GLU A 17 -8.86 -12.44 4.79
CA GLU A 17 -7.77 -12.27 3.84
C GLU A 17 -6.75 -11.26 4.36
N ILE A 18 -7.21 -10.20 5.00
CA ILE A 18 -6.32 -9.22 5.58
C ILE A 18 -5.51 -9.84 6.71
N ALA A 19 -6.17 -10.63 7.57
CA ALA A 19 -5.46 -11.29 8.66
C ALA A 19 -4.42 -12.27 8.15
N ALA A 20 -4.75 -13.00 7.08
CA ALA A 20 -3.79 -13.92 6.49
C ALA A 20 -2.59 -13.18 5.91
N ALA A 21 -2.84 -12.02 5.32
CA ALA A 21 -1.76 -11.19 4.78
C ALA A 21 -0.85 -10.69 5.90
N GLU A 22 -1.44 -10.28 7.02
CA GLU A 22 -0.64 -9.86 8.17
C GLU A 22 0.27 -10.98 8.65
N GLN A 23 -0.26 -12.19 8.71
CA GLN A 23 0.54 -13.33 9.14
C GLN A 23 1.65 -13.64 8.15
N ARG A 24 1.34 -13.59 6.88
CA ARG A 24 2.31 -13.89 5.85
C ARG A 24 3.44 -12.88 5.83
N LEU A 25 3.12 -11.61 6.02
CA LEU A 25 4.12 -10.54 6.02
C LEU A 25 4.81 -10.37 7.36
N GLY A 26 4.24 -10.92 8.42
CA GLY A 26 4.80 -10.80 9.76
C GLY A 26 4.67 -9.41 10.34
N ILE A 27 3.63 -8.68 9.95
CA ILE A 27 3.43 -7.31 10.41
C ILE A 27 1.94 -7.08 10.61
N SER A 28 1.58 -6.34 11.64
CA SER A 28 0.19 -5.99 11.91
C SER A 28 -0.15 -4.71 11.18
N PHE A 29 -1.31 -4.69 10.54
CA PHE A 29 -1.74 -3.51 9.80
C PHE A 29 -2.47 -2.55 10.72
N HIS A 30 -2.16 -1.27 10.57
CA HIS A 30 -2.91 -0.23 11.27
C HIS A 30 -4.36 -0.24 10.76
N PRO A 31 -5.34 0.09 11.63
CA PRO A 31 -6.75 0.11 11.18
C PRO A 31 -6.99 0.99 9.96
N ASP A 32 -6.28 2.11 9.84
CA ASP A 32 -6.42 2.98 8.68
C ASP A 32 -6.00 2.28 7.40
N TYR A 33 -4.96 1.46 7.48
CA TYR A 33 -4.50 0.72 6.30
C TYR A 33 -5.48 -0.39 5.95
N ARG A 34 -6.06 -1.04 6.95
CA ARG A 34 -7.09 -2.04 6.68
C ARG A 34 -8.27 -1.43 5.95
N ALA A 35 -8.68 -0.25 6.39
CA ALA A 35 -9.78 0.46 5.72
C ALA A 35 -9.41 0.83 4.30
N PHE A 36 -8.17 1.24 4.08
CA PHE A 36 -7.68 1.58 2.75
C PHE A 36 -7.74 0.37 1.83
N LEU A 37 -7.32 -0.80 2.32
CA LEU A 37 -7.39 -2.03 1.53
C LEU A 37 -8.84 -2.37 1.19
N LYS A 38 -9.74 -2.18 2.15
CA LYS A 38 -11.14 -2.49 1.93
C LYS A 38 -11.80 -1.53 0.96
N SER A 39 -11.24 -0.34 0.79
CA SER A 39 -11.72 0.61 -0.21
C SER A 39 -11.20 0.28 -1.61
N GLY A 40 -10.34 -0.74 -1.72
CA GLY A 40 -9.72 -1.07 -2.99
C GLY A 40 -8.51 -0.21 -3.31
N GLY A 41 -7.93 0.43 -2.29
CA GLY A 41 -6.78 1.29 -2.51
C GLY A 41 -7.16 2.59 -3.20
N ASP A 42 -8.25 3.19 -2.76
CA ASP A 42 -8.82 4.36 -3.41
C ASP A 42 -7.92 5.59 -3.27
N VAL A 43 -7.30 6.00 -4.34
CA VAL A 43 -6.47 7.20 -4.39
C VAL A 43 -7.10 8.27 -5.28
N GLY A 44 -8.38 8.15 -5.54
CA GLY A 44 -9.09 9.14 -6.35
C GLY A 44 -8.59 9.12 -7.79
N ASP A 45 -8.30 10.31 -8.31
CA ASP A 45 -7.86 10.44 -9.70
C ASP A 45 -6.34 10.42 -9.84
N SER A 46 -5.62 10.07 -8.78
CA SER A 46 -4.18 10.02 -8.85
C SER A 46 -3.70 8.89 -9.76
N ILE A 47 -2.54 9.08 -10.38
CA ILE A 47 -1.94 8.05 -11.22
C ILE A 47 -1.21 7.00 -10.39
N LEU A 48 -1.11 7.20 -9.09
CA LEU A 48 -0.46 6.21 -8.24
C LEU A 48 -1.27 4.93 -8.18
N GLU A 49 -0.57 3.81 -8.13
CA GLU A 49 -1.20 2.51 -8.12
C GLU A 49 -0.83 1.75 -6.85
N PRO A 50 -1.65 1.84 -5.80
CA PRO A 50 -1.34 1.12 -4.57
C PRO A 50 -1.36 -0.39 -4.77
N ALA A 51 -0.43 -1.07 -4.10
CA ALA A 51 -0.45 -2.52 -4.10
C ALA A 51 -1.58 -3.00 -3.21
N LEU A 52 -2.17 -4.12 -3.59
CA LEU A 52 -3.30 -4.69 -2.87
C LEU A 52 -3.02 -6.16 -2.61
N ILE A 53 -3.96 -6.82 -1.95
CA ILE A 53 -3.84 -8.25 -1.71
C ILE A 53 -4.32 -8.97 -2.96
N LEU A 54 -3.45 -8.98 -3.97
CA LEU A 54 -3.73 -9.55 -5.28
C LEU A 54 -2.55 -10.40 -5.70
N PRO A 55 -2.43 -11.62 -5.16
CA PRO A 55 -1.27 -12.47 -5.48
C PRO A 55 -1.16 -12.70 -6.97
N GLY A 56 0.05 -12.55 -7.49
CA GLY A 56 0.31 -12.74 -8.89
C GLY A 56 0.05 -11.54 -9.77
N ALA A 57 -0.31 -10.41 -9.17
CA ALA A 57 -0.62 -9.20 -9.93
C ALA A 57 0.61 -8.34 -10.24
N GLY A 58 1.80 -8.90 -10.11
CA GLY A 58 3.03 -8.16 -10.42
C GLY A 58 3.24 -7.01 -9.46
N HIS A 59 3.42 -5.81 -10.02
CA HIS A 59 3.71 -4.65 -9.18
C HIS A 59 2.54 -4.23 -8.29
N LEU A 60 1.38 -4.81 -8.52
CA LEU A 60 0.23 -4.55 -7.65
C LEU A 60 0.07 -5.60 -6.57
N ASP A 61 0.97 -6.58 -6.51
CA ASP A 61 0.94 -7.62 -5.50
C ASP A 61 1.68 -7.12 -4.27
N LEU A 62 0.95 -6.88 -3.20
CA LEU A 62 1.52 -6.35 -1.97
C LEU A 62 2.64 -7.23 -1.43
N PHE A 63 2.50 -8.55 -1.55
CA PHE A 63 3.50 -9.47 -1.01
C PHE A 63 4.82 -9.32 -1.75
N GLU A 64 4.78 -9.24 -3.08
CA GLU A 64 5.99 -9.05 -3.86
C GLU A 64 6.60 -7.68 -3.62
N MET A 65 5.77 -6.65 -3.53
CA MET A 65 6.28 -5.32 -3.27
C MET A 65 6.97 -5.26 -1.92
N ALA A 66 6.36 -5.81 -0.89
CA ALA A 66 6.95 -5.78 0.45
C ALA A 66 8.24 -6.56 0.49
N GLU A 67 8.26 -7.74 -0.11
CA GLU A 67 9.47 -8.55 -0.09
C GLU A 67 10.62 -7.86 -0.81
N THR A 68 10.36 -7.32 -1.99
CA THR A 68 11.39 -6.60 -2.73
C THR A 68 11.89 -5.40 -1.95
N ALA A 69 10.97 -4.64 -1.38
CA ALA A 69 11.35 -3.45 -0.63
C ALA A 69 12.22 -3.80 0.56
N TRP A 70 11.84 -4.83 1.31
CA TRP A 70 12.55 -5.19 2.52
C TRP A 70 13.89 -5.88 2.24
N THR A 71 13.93 -6.78 1.25
CA THR A 71 15.11 -7.62 1.06
C THR A 71 16.08 -7.06 0.02
N VAL A 72 15.57 -6.39 -1.00
CA VAL A 72 16.42 -5.87 -2.06
C VAL A 72 16.73 -4.39 -1.83
N MET A 73 15.71 -3.61 -1.53
CA MET A 73 15.86 -2.17 -1.39
C MET A 73 16.25 -1.75 0.02
N ARG A 74 16.10 -2.66 0.97
CA ARG A 74 16.48 -2.44 2.37
C ARG A 74 15.59 -1.43 3.10
N VAL A 75 14.34 -1.36 2.72
CA VAL A 75 13.36 -0.59 3.48
C VAL A 75 13.24 -1.22 4.87
N PRO A 76 13.18 -0.43 5.93
CA PRO A 76 13.02 -0.99 7.28
C PRO A 76 11.75 -1.83 7.38
N ARG A 77 11.88 -2.95 8.10
CA ARG A 77 10.79 -3.91 8.18
C ARG A 77 9.58 -3.42 8.94
N ASN A 78 9.72 -2.38 9.73
CA ASN A 78 8.57 -1.81 10.42
C ASN A 78 7.78 -0.86 9.54
N LEU A 79 8.25 -0.63 8.30
CA LEU A 79 7.53 0.18 7.32
C LEU A 79 6.98 -0.74 6.25
N LEU A 80 5.67 -0.67 6.02
CA LEU A 80 5.04 -1.50 5.00
C LEU A 80 4.87 -0.68 3.75
N PRO A 81 5.59 -1.01 2.67
CA PRO A 81 5.41 -0.28 1.41
C PRO A 81 4.05 -0.60 0.82
N PHE A 82 3.34 0.41 0.32
CA PHE A 82 2.05 0.16 -0.30
C PHE A 82 1.89 0.87 -1.63
N VAL A 83 2.81 1.75 -2.00
CA VAL A 83 2.87 2.36 -3.34
C VAL A 83 4.32 2.42 -3.76
N GLU A 84 4.60 1.94 -4.96
CA GLU A 84 5.94 2.03 -5.53
C GLU A 84 5.94 3.16 -6.55
N ASP A 85 6.97 4.00 -6.51
CA ASP A 85 7.07 5.17 -7.37
C ASP A 85 8.52 5.28 -7.86
N ASN A 86 8.81 4.65 -8.98
CA ASN A 86 10.14 4.72 -9.62
C ASN A 86 11.27 4.29 -8.69
N GLY A 87 11.04 3.23 -7.93
CA GLY A 87 12.06 2.71 -7.02
C GLY A 87 12.00 3.29 -5.63
N ASP A 88 11.12 4.25 -5.42
CA ASP A 88 10.86 4.79 -4.09
C ASP A 88 9.52 4.27 -3.62
N TYR A 89 9.22 4.42 -2.34
CA TYR A 89 8.01 3.83 -1.79
C TYR A 89 7.33 4.77 -0.83
N TYR A 90 6.00 4.82 -0.91
CA TYR A 90 5.21 5.32 0.20
C TYR A 90 4.96 4.14 1.11
N CYS A 91 5.26 4.30 2.38
CA CYS A 91 5.14 3.22 3.35
C CYS A 91 4.28 3.64 4.51
N ILE A 92 3.60 2.67 5.12
CA ILE A 92 2.83 2.96 6.33
C ILE A 92 3.58 2.42 7.52
N GLY A 93 3.69 3.23 8.57
CA GLY A 93 4.37 2.86 9.79
C GLY A 93 3.41 2.34 10.84
N PRO A 94 3.94 1.88 11.97
CA PRO A 94 3.10 1.22 12.98
C PRO A 94 2.08 2.12 13.63
N SER A 95 2.28 3.42 13.63
CA SER A 95 1.29 4.33 14.22
C SER A 95 0.34 4.91 13.18
N GLY A 96 0.35 4.37 11.96
CA GLY A 96 -0.55 4.81 10.92
C GLY A 96 -0.03 5.96 10.09
N GLU A 97 1.17 6.42 10.39
CA GLU A 97 1.78 7.50 9.61
C GLU A 97 2.23 6.96 8.25
N VAL A 98 2.25 7.84 7.25
CA VAL A 98 2.80 7.49 5.94
C VAL A 98 4.13 8.20 5.80
N VAL A 99 5.14 7.49 5.33
CA VAL A 99 6.46 8.08 5.09
C VAL A 99 6.87 7.76 3.66
N TYR A 100 7.66 8.66 3.08
CA TYR A 100 8.20 8.45 1.74
C TYR A 100 9.63 7.99 1.86
N TRP A 101 9.89 6.77 1.40
CA TRP A 101 11.24 6.20 1.43
C TRP A 101 11.85 6.28 0.04
N SER A 102 13.06 6.82 -0.06
CA SER A 102 13.74 6.96 -1.34
C SER A 102 15.01 6.15 -1.37
N HIS A 103 15.25 5.48 -2.50
CA HIS A 103 16.48 4.73 -2.68
C HIS A 103 17.69 5.66 -2.86
N ASN A 104 17.45 6.93 -3.07
CA ASN A 104 18.53 7.91 -3.24
C ASN A 104 18.94 8.53 -1.90
N GLY A 105 18.33 8.12 -0.82
CA GLY A 105 18.67 8.65 0.48
C GLY A 105 17.43 8.86 1.32
N THR A 106 17.64 9.42 2.49
CA THR A 106 16.55 9.64 3.43
C THR A 106 15.71 10.84 3.02
N THR A 107 14.42 10.73 3.18
CA THR A 107 13.56 11.90 3.05
C THR A 107 12.90 12.17 4.38
N GLU A 108 12.39 13.37 4.55
CA GLU A 108 11.66 13.72 5.75
C GLU A 108 10.17 13.87 5.47
N GLU A 109 9.75 13.47 4.27
CA GLU A 109 8.36 13.59 3.91
C GLU A 109 7.54 12.55 4.63
N LYS A 110 6.55 13.00 5.35
CA LYS A 110 5.66 12.10 6.06
C LYS A 110 4.33 12.79 6.32
N TRP A 111 3.34 11.97 6.56
CA TRP A 111 1.97 12.43 6.79
C TRP A 111 1.44 11.67 8.00
N PRO A 112 0.62 12.31 8.84
CA PRO A 112 0.15 11.64 10.07
C PRO A 112 -0.79 10.47 9.82
N SER A 113 -1.38 10.36 8.63
CA SER A 113 -2.32 9.29 8.34
C SER A 113 -2.42 9.08 6.84
N ILE A 114 -3.03 7.96 6.45
CA ILE A 114 -3.31 7.70 5.05
C ILE A 114 -4.28 8.75 4.51
N ALA A 115 -5.24 9.18 5.32
CA ALA A 115 -6.18 10.20 4.88
C ALA A 115 -5.46 11.50 4.54
N ALA A 116 -4.53 11.93 5.39
CA ALA A 116 -3.76 13.13 5.12
C ALA A 116 -2.89 12.97 3.89
N TRP A 117 -2.26 11.81 3.74
CA TRP A 117 -1.44 11.51 2.57
C TRP A 117 -2.29 11.55 1.29
N ARG A 118 -3.44 10.91 1.34
CA ARG A 118 -4.32 10.85 0.17
C ARG A 118 -4.76 12.26 -0.23
N GLU A 119 -5.13 13.06 0.73
CA GLU A 119 -5.59 14.41 0.44
C GLU A 119 -4.48 15.27 -0.16
N GLN A 120 -3.29 15.21 0.42
CA GLN A 120 -2.22 16.07 -0.03
C GLN A 120 -1.52 15.56 -1.28
N VAL A 121 -1.25 14.27 -1.34
CA VAL A 121 -0.48 13.71 -2.45
C VAL A 121 -1.37 13.36 -3.62
N CYS A 122 -2.53 12.77 -3.35
CA CYS A 122 -3.42 12.28 -4.41
C CYS A 122 -4.46 13.31 -4.80
N GLY A 123 -4.91 14.09 -3.83
CA GLY A 123 -5.97 15.06 -4.08
C GLY A 123 -5.46 16.34 -4.69
N GLU A 124 -4.43 16.90 -4.10
CA GLU A 124 -3.92 18.19 -4.58
C GLU A 124 -3.20 18.10 -5.90
N GLY A 125 -2.65 16.95 -6.19
CA GLY A 125 -1.93 16.78 -7.42
C GLY A 125 -2.83 16.81 -8.64
N ASN A 126 -4.10 16.83 -8.41
CA ASN A 126 -5.07 16.87 -9.50
C ASN A 126 -5.51 18.30 -9.80
#